data_262c2ea6155de8519a6187e278d6ee3e
#
_entry.id   262c2ea6155de8519a6187e278d6ee3e
#
_cell.length_a   1.000
_cell.length_b   1.000
_cell.length_c   1.000
_cell.angle_alpha   90.00
_cell.angle_beta   90.00
_cell.angle_gamma   90.00
#
_symmetry.space_group_name_H-M   'P 1'
#
loop_
_entity.id
_entity.type
_entity.pdbx_description
1 polymer ?
#
loop_
_entity_poly.entity_id
_entity_poly.type
_entity_poly.pdbx_seq_one_letter_code
_entity_poly.pdbx_strand_id
1 'polypeptide(L)'
;DGIDRYNGKEFKHYKLMDGEEEVNSMMSLSWLYTDAKGRLWEIGKQGRVFCYESKHDRFQLIYKLPKSETKDLHTPVSYGFIDDNYIVWLCNQKNIYLYDSETERCTTIKNEINESITDIEQIDANHYFIGTDVGIHYAELKNNKLMLSPCNKLDTLKLQVNELFYHKGSRKVFIGTFQRGMYVYDLKLHKASLVKSGLADIS
;
A
#
# COMPACT_ATOMS: atom_id res chain seq x y z
N ASP A 1 -22.08 -2.58 3.17
CA ASP A 1 -20.96 -2.62 2.21
C ASP A 1 -20.66 -1.23 1.72
N GLY A 2 -19.40 -0.77 1.79
CA GLY A 2 -18.98 0.57 1.44
C GLY A 2 -18.12 1.21 2.52
N ILE A 3 -18.13 2.53 2.59
CA ILE A 3 -17.33 3.31 3.54
C ILE A 3 -18.27 4.05 4.50
N ASP A 4 -17.99 3.95 5.79
CA ASP A 4 -18.72 4.68 6.82
C ASP A 4 -17.87 5.81 7.38
N ARG A 5 -18.43 7.00 7.45
CA ARG A 5 -17.85 8.14 8.14
C ARG A 5 -18.58 8.38 9.44
N TYR A 6 -17.85 8.41 10.55
CA TYR A 6 -18.39 8.80 11.84
C TYR A 6 -17.99 10.22 12.22
N ASN A 7 -18.94 11.06 12.58
CA ASN A 7 -18.71 12.48 12.93
C ASN A 7 -18.76 12.76 14.44
N GLY A 8 -18.79 11.71 15.27
CA GLY A 8 -18.93 11.80 16.72
C GLY A 8 -20.37 11.63 17.22
N LYS A 9 -21.36 11.67 16.34
CA LYS A 9 -22.79 11.54 16.66
C LYS A 9 -23.51 10.50 15.81
N GLU A 10 -23.23 10.48 14.51
CA GLU A 10 -23.93 9.63 13.54
C GLU A 10 -22.95 9.07 12.52
N PHE A 11 -23.35 7.95 11.90
CA PHE A 11 -22.65 7.35 10.77
C PHE A 11 -23.30 7.83 9.47
N LYS A 12 -22.48 8.23 8.50
CA LYS A 12 -22.87 8.40 7.12
C LYS A 12 -22.26 7.29 6.27
N HIS A 13 -23.11 6.54 5.60
CA HIS A 13 -22.72 5.47 4.69
C HIS A 13 -22.52 5.99 3.26
N TYR A 14 -21.40 5.62 2.64
CA TYR A 14 -21.08 5.91 1.24
C TYR A 14 -21.08 4.61 0.44
N LYS A 15 -21.93 4.57 -0.57
CA LYS A 15 -21.93 3.51 -1.56
C LYS A 15 -20.85 3.75 -2.59
N LEU A 16 -20.13 2.70 -2.96
CA LEU A 16 -19.16 2.73 -4.04
C LEU A 16 -19.85 2.25 -5.33
N MET A 17 -19.91 3.09 -6.36
CA MET A 17 -20.64 2.82 -7.57
C MET A 17 -19.72 2.68 -8.78
N ASP A 18 -19.89 1.61 -9.58
CA ASP A 18 -19.25 1.42 -10.89
C ASP A 18 -20.36 1.52 -11.95
N GLY A 19 -20.66 2.72 -12.41
CA GLY A 19 -21.84 3.02 -13.21
C GLY A 19 -23.10 2.92 -12.35
N GLU A 20 -24.05 2.07 -12.75
CA GLU A 20 -25.29 1.80 -12.01
C GLU A 20 -25.14 0.66 -11.00
N GLU A 21 -24.04 -0.09 -11.04
CA GLU A 21 -23.75 -1.22 -10.17
C GLU A 21 -23.11 -0.76 -8.86
N GLU A 22 -23.70 -1.13 -7.72
CA GLU A 22 -23.07 -0.99 -6.42
C GLU A 22 -21.96 -2.03 -6.28
N VAL A 23 -20.74 -1.56 -6.00
CA VAL A 23 -19.58 -2.43 -5.76
C VAL A 23 -19.80 -3.16 -4.45
N ASN A 24 -20.08 -4.44 -4.55
CA ASN A 24 -20.31 -5.28 -3.38
C ASN A 24 -18.95 -5.59 -2.72
N SER A 25 -18.69 -4.94 -1.59
CA SER A 25 -17.44 -5.08 -0.82
C SER A 25 -17.45 -6.27 0.15
N MET A 26 -18.52 -7.08 0.18
CA MET A 26 -18.64 -8.19 1.14
C MET A 26 -17.44 -9.16 1.17
N MET A 27 -16.60 -9.15 0.15
CA MET A 27 -15.43 -10.02 0.05
C MET A 27 -14.11 -9.27 -0.08
N SER A 28 -14.11 -7.94 -0.05
CA SER A 28 -12.89 -7.19 -0.32
C SER A 28 -12.55 -6.22 0.81
N LEU A 29 -11.54 -6.56 1.57
CA LEU A 29 -10.80 -5.57 2.31
C LEU A 29 -10.28 -4.55 1.30
N SER A 30 -10.38 -3.27 1.63
CA SER A 30 -9.82 -2.18 0.84
C SER A 30 -8.84 -1.38 1.68
N TRP A 31 -8.07 -0.55 1.01
CA TRP A 31 -7.14 0.37 1.66
C TRP A 31 -7.67 1.79 1.52
N LEU A 32 -7.60 2.55 2.61
CA LEU A 32 -7.92 3.97 2.65
C LEU A 32 -6.64 4.77 2.84
N TYR A 33 -6.40 5.72 1.94
CA TYR A 33 -5.23 6.60 1.99
C TYR A 33 -5.64 8.06 1.84
N THR A 34 -4.85 8.93 2.44
CA THR A 34 -4.90 10.37 2.16
C THR A 34 -3.61 10.77 1.48
N ASP A 35 -3.70 11.33 0.28
CA ASP A 35 -2.54 11.80 -0.46
C ASP A 35 -2.02 13.16 0.03
N ALA A 36 -0.89 13.62 -0.49
CA ALA A 36 -0.25 14.88 -0.11
C ALA A 36 -1.11 16.13 -0.42
N LYS A 37 -2.15 16.02 -1.28
CA LYS A 37 -3.15 17.06 -1.54
C LYS A 37 -4.35 16.98 -0.60
N GLY A 38 -4.37 16.02 0.33
CA GLY A 38 -5.48 15.78 1.25
C GLY A 38 -6.68 15.09 0.60
N ARG A 39 -6.55 14.49 -0.59
CA ARG A 39 -7.61 13.70 -1.22
C ARG A 39 -7.68 12.33 -0.55
N LEU A 40 -8.89 11.89 -0.23
CA LEU A 40 -9.13 10.56 0.35
C LEU A 40 -9.38 9.55 -0.76
N TRP A 41 -8.62 8.48 -0.76
CA TRP A 41 -8.66 7.39 -1.74
C TRP A 41 -9.11 6.09 -1.11
N GLU A 42 -9.90 5.34 -1.85
CA GLU A 42 -10.22 3.93 -1.58
C GLU A 42 -9.66 3.09 -2.71
N ILE A 43 -8.89 2.07 -2.35
CA ILE A 43 -8.28 1.12 -3.29
C ILE A 43 -8.81 -0.28 -2.95
N GLY A 44 -9.66 -0.80 -3.81
CA GLY A 44 -10.33 -2.08 -3.61
C GLY A 44 -9.54 -3.27 -4.15
N LYS A 45 -9.57 -4.40 -3.46
CA LYS A 45 -8.95 -5.67 -3.92
C LYS A 45 -9.45 -6.17 -5.27
N GLN A 46 -10.61 -5.68 -5.72
CA GLN A 46 -11.14 -5.97 -7.06
C GLN A 46 -10.52 -5.09 -8.16
N GLY A 47 -9.51 -4.27 -7.83
CA GLY A 47 -8.84 -3.41 -8.78
C GLY A 47 -9.63 -2.16 -9.17
N ARG A 48 -10.55 -1.72 -8.32
CA ARG A 48 -11.23 -0.43 -8.44
C ARG A 48 -10.58 0.58 -7.53
N VAL A 49 -10.50 1.82 -7.98
CA VAL A 49 -9.91 2.95 -7.26
C VAL A 49 -10.92 4.07 -7.23
N PHE A 50 -11.27 4.50 -6.05
CA PHE A 50 -12.19 5.61 -5.83
C PHE A 50 -11.49 6.77 -5.15
N CYS A 51 -11.93 7.99 -5.47
CA CYS A 51 -11.50 9.20 -4.78
C CYS A 51 -12.73 9.94 -4.24
N TYR A 52 -12.62 10.43 -3.01
CA TYR A 52 -13.68 11.20 -2.40
C TYR A 52 -13.77 12.60 -3.02
N GLU A 53 -14.95 12.92 -3.52
CA GLU A 53 -15.31 14.22 -4.09
C GLU A 53 -16.09 15.05 -3.07
N SER A 54 -15.42 15.98 -2.41
CA SER A 54 -16.02 16.77 -1.32
C SER A 54 -17.19 17.65 -1.78
N LYS A 55 -17.17 18.14 -3.03
CA LYS A 55 -18.25 18.99 -3.59
C LYS A 55 -19.59 18.27 -3.65
N HIS A 56 -19.59 16.98 -3.94
CA HIS A 56 -20.80 16.17 -4.04
C HIS A 56 -20.95 15.18 -2.88
N ASP A 57 -20.00 15.20 -1.92
CA ASP A 57 -19.97 14.36 -0.74
C ASP A 57 -20.18 12.88 -1.07
N ARG A 58 -19.37 12.37 -2.03
CA ARG A 58 -19.41 10.98 -2.53
C ARG A 58 -18.04 10.49 -2.94
N PHE A 59 -17.89 9.17 -3.08
CA PHE A 59 -16.74 8.56 -3.74
C PHE A 59 -17.03 8.41 -5.23
N GLN A 60 -16.09 8.84 -6.06
CA GLN A 60 -16.14 8.70 -7.51
C GLN A 60 -15.14 7.63 -7.94
N LEU A 61 -15.57 6.72 -8.84
CA LEU A 61 -14.68 5.77 -9.48
C LEU A 61 -13.72 6.53 -10.41
N ILE A 62 -12.42 6.41 -10.13
CA ILE A 62 -11.36 7.08 -10.88
C ILE A 62 -10.70 6.10 -11.85
N TYR A 63 -10.49 4.86 -11.42
CA TYR A 63 -9.84 3.85 -12.24
C TYR A 63 -10.34 2.46 -11.90
N LYS A 64 -10.30 1.56 -12.88
CA LYS A 64 -10.48 0.13 -12.66
C LYS A 64 -9.59 -0.68 -13.59
N LEU A 65 -9.06 -1.79 -13.07
CA LEU A 65 -8.32 -2.74 -13.88
C LEU A 65 -9.19 -3.30 -15.01
N PRO A 66 -8.62 -3.50 -16.21
CA PRO A 66 -9.33 -4.14 -17.31
C PRO A 66 -9.86 -5.52 -16.94
N LYS A 67 -11.01 -5.91 -17.49
CA LYS A 67 -11.61 -7.23 -17.26
C LYS A 67 -10.67 -8.39 -17.63
N SER A 68 -9.79 -8.21 -18.60
CA SER A 68 -8.75 -9.20 -18.97
C SER A 68 -7.80 -9.53 -17.82
N GLU A 69 -7.54 -8.56 -16.95
CA GLU A 69 -6.63 -8.70 -15.80
C GLU A 69 -7.34 -9.24 -14.55
N THR A 70 -8.67 -9.22 -14.53
CA THR A 70 -9.47 -9.60 -13.36
C THR A 70 -10.31 -10.87 -13.56
N LYS A 71 -10.39 -11.40 -14.80
CA LYS A 71 -11.37 -12.41 -15.22
C LYS A 71 -11.36 -13.70 -14.41
N ASP A 72 -10.19 -14.12 -13.94
CA ASP A 72 -10.03 -15.42 -13.25
C ASP A 72 -9.59 -15.26 -11.78
N LEU A 73 -9.67 -14.04 -11.24
CA LEU A 73 -9.15 -13.73 -9.91
C LEU A 73 -10.28 -13.23 -9.01
N HIS A 74 -10.52 -13.90 -7.90
CA HIS A 74 -11.43 -13.41 -6.86
C HIS A 74 -10.90 -12.12 -6.21
N THR A 75 -9.58 -11.99 -6.11
CA THR A 75 -8.89 -10.80 -5.59
C THR A 75 -7.72 -10.44 -6.50
N PRO A 76 -7.98 -9.68 -7.62
CA PRO A 76 -6.95 -9.34 -8.58
C PRO A 76 -5.85 -8.42 -8.03
N VAL A 77 -6.09 -7.76 -6.89
CA VAL A 77 -5.13 -6.92 -6.18
C VAL A 77 -4.88 -7.50 -4.80
N SER A 78 -3.63 -7.85 -4.52
CA SER A 78 -3.17 -8.33 -3.22
C SER A 78 -2.79 -7.18 -2.28
N TYR A 79 -2.29 -6.09 -2.83
CA TYR A 79 -1.94 -4.88 -2.10
C TYR A 79 -2.18 -3.62 -2.95
N GLY A 80 -2.74 -2.57 -2.34
CA GLY A 80 -2.98 -1.26 -2.95
C GLY A 80 -2.32 -0.15 -2.15
N PHE A 81 -1.70 0.81 -2.83
CA PHE A 81 -0.97 1.92 -2.23
C PHE A 81 -1.06 3.16 -3.12
N ILE A 82 -0.98 4.35 -2.55
CA ILE A 82 -0.77 5.60 -3.30
C ILE A 82 0.45 6.31 -2.76
N ASP A 83 1.35 6.69 -3.66
CA ASP A 83 2.59 7.36 -3.30
C ASP A 83 2.49 8.91 -3.33
N ASP A 84 3.52 9.59 -2.85
CA ASP A 84 3.61 11.06 -2.83
C ASP A 84 3.69 11.68 -4.25
N ASN A 85 3.94 10.87 -5.28
CA ASN A 85 3.90 11.29 -6.68
C ASN A 85 2.50 11.12 -7.31
N TYR A 86 1.49 10.78 -6.50
CA TYR A 86 0.11 10.52 -6.91
C TYR A 86 -0.06 9.31 -7.84
N ILE A 87 0.86 8.36 -7.76
CA ILE A 87 0.78 7.08 -8.46
C ILE A 87 0.05 6.08 -7.56
N VAL A 88 -1.03 5.52 -8.04
CA VAL A 88 -1.72 4.40 -7.40
C VAL A 88 -1.08 3.10 -7.85
N TRP A 89 -0.60 2.33 -6.91
CA TRP A 89 -0.02 1.01 -7.11
C TRP A 89 -1.09 -0.05 -6.84
N LEU A 90 -1.33 -0.90 -7.82
CA LEU A 90 -2.19 -2.06 -7.68
C LEU A 90 -1.33 -3.30 -7.90
N CYS A 91 -0.97 -3.97 -6.82
CA CYS A 91 -0.02 -5.07 -6.85
C CYS A 91 -0.74 -6.41 -6.85
N ASN A 92 -0.28 -7.34 -7.68
CA ASN A 92 -0.59 -8.76 -7.57
C ASN A 92 0.67 -9.61 -7.77
N GLN A 93 0.54 -10.93 -7.73
CA GLN A 93 1.70 -11.84 -7.84
C GLN A 93 2.46 -11.70 -9.16
N LYS A 94 1.81 -11.29 -10.25
CA LYS A 94 2.40 -11.25 -11.60
C LYS A 94 2.81 -9.85 -11.99
N ASN A 95 1.97 -8.86 -11.67
CA ASN A 95 2.08 -7.51 -12.17
C ASN A 95 1.92 -6.48 -11.05
N ILE A 96 2.49 -5.31 -11.28
CA ILE A 96 2.22 -4.08 -10.56
C ILE A 96 1.68 -3.08 -11.59
N TYR A 97 0.49 -2.59 -11.36
CA TYR A 97 -0.16 -1.57 -12.19
C TYR A 97 0.05 -0.24 -11.52
N LEU A 98 0.68 0.68 -12.23
CA LEU A 98 0.98 2.03 -11.77
C LEU A 98 0.04 2.99 -12.48
N TYR A 99 -1.01 3.41 -11.80
CA TYR A 99 -1.95 4.40 -12.32
C TYR A 99 -1.58 5.79 -11.85
N ASP A 100 -1.14 6.63 -12.77
CA ASP A 100 -0.86 8.04 -12.54
C ASP A 100 -2.18 8.82 -12.51
N SER A 101 -2.58 9.31 -11.35
CA SER A 101 -3.85 10.02 -11.16
C SER A 101 -3.85 11.45 -11.71
N GLU A 102 -2.70 11.99 -12.09
CA GLU A 102 -2.59 13.32 -12.70
C GLU A 102 -2.67 13.27 -14.23
N THR A 103 -2.15 12.22 -14.83
CA THR A 103 -2.17 12.03 -16.29
C THR A 103 -3.22 11.02 -16.76
N GLU A 104 -3.88 10.34 -15.82
CA GLU A 104 -4.89 9.29 -16.05
C GLU A 104 -4.34 8.10 -16.88
N ARG A 105 -3.05 7.83 -16.78
CA ARG A 105 -2.38 6.76 -17.50
C ARG A 105 -2.00 5.62 -16.56
N CYS A 106 -2.18 4.40 -17.04
CA CYS A 106 -1.74 3.22 -16.33
C CYS A 106 -0.59 2.55 -17.08
N THR A 107 0.48 2.25 -16.34
CA THR A 107 1.62 1.46 -16.81
C THR A 107 1.64 0.14 -16.07
N THR A 108 1.78 -0.97 -16.79
CA THR A 108 1.93 -2.28 -16.19
C THR A 108 3.40 -2.66 -16.18
N ILE A 109 3.92 -3.05 -15.02
CA ILE A 109 5.27 -3.59 -14.87
C ILE A 109 5.18 -4.99 -14.29
N LYS A 110 6.17 -5.84 -14.62
CA LYS A 110 6.26 -7.17 -14.06
C LYS A 110 6.61 -7.08 -12.58
N ASN A 111 5.91 -7.84 -11.75
CA ASN A 111 6.27 -7.99 -10.36
C ASN A 111 7.42 -9.01 -10.24
N GLU A 112 8.63 -8.52 -9.96
CA GLU A 112 9.81 -9.37 -9.75
C GLU A 112 9.91 -9.87 -8.28
N ILE A 113 9.01 -9.40 -7.41
CA ILE A 113 8.88 -9.86 -6.03
C ILE A 113 7.99 -11.10 -6.06
N ASN A 114 8.59 -12.30 -5.94
CA ASN A 114 7.86 -13.57 -5.95
C ASN A 114 7.21 -13.90 -4.58
N GLU A 115 6.85 -12.89 -3.82
CA GLU A 115 6.32 -12.94 -2.46
C GLU A 115 5.04 -12.12 -2.37
N SER A 116 4.26 -12.34 -1.33
CA SER A 116 3.05 -11.56 -1.09
C SER A 116 3.43 -10.20 -0.49
N ILE A 117 3.21 -9.13 -1.23
CA ILE A 117 3.40 -7.76 -0.72
C ILE A 117 2.37 -7.52 0.38
N THR A 118 2.84 -7.07 1.53
CA THR A 118 2.03 -6.77 2.71
C THR A 118 1.96 -5.28 2.99
N ASP A 119 3.03 -4.54 2.63
CA ASP A 119 3.08 -3.09 2.79
C ASP A 119 4.10 -2.44 1.86
N ILE A 120 3.90 -1.17 1.52
CA ILE A 120 4.82 -0.36 0.72
C ILE A 120 4.96 1.00 1.39
N GLU A 121 6.20 1.40 1.64
CA GLU A 121 6.53 2.70 2.23
C GLU A 121 7.49 3.47 1.33
N GLN A 122 7.09 4.68 0.94
CA GLN A 122 7.91 5.56 0.11
C GLN A 122 8.95 6.31 0.94
N ILE A 123 10.20 6.30 0.49
CA ILE A 123 11.33 6.98 1.15
C ILE A 123 11.62 8.34 0.51
N ASP A 124 11.59 8.37 -0.80
CA ASP A 124 11.73 9.58 -1.62
C ASP A 124 11.03 9.38 -2.98
N ALA A 125 11.25 10.29 -3.92
CA ALA A 125 10.53 10.29 -5.20
C ALA A 125 10.57 8.95 -5.95
N ASN A 126 11.61 8.15 -5.78
CA ASN A 126 11.81 6.92 -6.57
C ASN A 126 12.12 5.69 -5.72
N HIS A 127 12.34 5.84 -4.41
CA HIS A 127 12.78 4.74 -3.56
C HIS A 127 11.70 4.33 -2.57
N TYR A 128 11.58 3.01 -2.40
CA TYR A 128 10.54 2.38 -1.58
C TYR A 128 11.13 1.26 -0.73
N PHE A 129 10.57 1.06 0.45
CA PHE A 129 10.63 -0.23 1.13
C PHE A 129 9.36 -1.00 0.85
N ILE A 130 9.51 -2.27 0.56
CA ILE A 130 8.40 -3.18 0.26
C ILE A 130 8.47 -4.33 1.24
N GLY A 131 7.49 -4.40 2.13
CA GLY A 131 7.30 -5.49 3.06
C GLY A 131 6.58 -6.66 2.40
N THR A 132 6.98 -7.88 2.76
CA THR A 132 6.37 -9.10 2.26
C THR A 132 6.09 -10.08 3.40
N ASP A 133 5.42 -11.19 3.07
CA ASP A 133 5.15 -12.27 4.00
C ASP A 133 6.41 -13.06 4.43
N VAL A 134 7.55 -12.83 3.77
CA VAL A 134 8.82 -13.52 4.09
C VAL A 134 10.02 -12.59 4.29
N GLY A 135 9.89 -11.29 4.01
CA GLY A 135 11.01 -10.35 4.12
C GLY A 135 10.67 -8.91 3.81
N ILE A 136 11.70 -8.16 3.52
CA ILE A 136 11.63 -6.76 3.14
C ILE A 136 12.60 -6.48 1.98
N HIS A 137 12.15 -5.70 1.01
CA HIS A 137 12.95 -5.31 -0.14
C HIS A 137 13.14 -3.79 -0.16
N TYR A 138 14.31 -3.35 -0.57
CA TYR A 138 14.54 -1.97 -0.98
C TYR A 138 14.45 -1.89 -2.50
N ALA A 139 13.65 -0.96 -3.01
CA ALA A 139 13.34 -0.86 -4.42
C ALA A 139 13.52 0.56 -4.95
N GLU A 140 13.98 0.68 -6.19
CA GLU A 140 13.97 1.92 -6.96
C GLU A 140 13.02 1.76 -8.15
N LEU A 141 12.03 2.65 -8.28
CA LEU A 141 11.20 2.75 -9.47
C LEU A 141 11.83 3.72 -10.46
N LYS A 142 12.33 3.20 -11.59
CA LYS A 142 12.99 3.99 -12.63
C LYS A 142 12.63 3.49 -14.03
N ASN A 143 12.26 4.42 -14.92
CA ASN A 143 11.91 4.09 -16.30
C ASN A 143 10.87 2.96 -16.41
N ASN A 144 9.84 3.00 -15.56
CA ASN A 144 8.79 1.98 -15.48
C ASN A 144 9.32 0.56 -15.18
N LYS A 145 10.40 0.46 -14.41
CA LYS A 145 10.96 -0.77 -13.89
C LYS A 145 11.19 -0.66 -12.40
N LEU A 146 10.82 -1.69 -11.68
CA LEU A 146 11.13 -1.81 -10.26
C LEU A 146 12.45 -2.57 -10.12
N MET A 147 13.47 -1.88 -9.65
CA MET A 147 14.80 -2.46 -9.42
C MET A 147 14.96 -2.76 -7.95
N LEU A 148 15.08 -4.05 -7.62
CA LEU A 148 15.28 -4.50 -6.25
C LEU A 148 16.76 -4.43 -5.90
N SER A 149 17.08 -3.89 -4.74
CA SER A 149 18.43 -3.84 -4.20
C SER A 149 18.49 -4.61 -2.88
N PRO A 150 19.56 -5.39 -2.65
CA PRO A 150 19.77 -6.06 -1.38
C PRO A 150 19.83 -5.05 -0.23
N CYS A 151 19.07 -5.31 0.80
CA CYS A 151 19.10 -4.50 2.02
C CYS A 151 19.98 -5.20 3.06
N ASN A 152 21.31 -5.08 2.89
CA ASN A 152 22.43 -5.87 3.44
C ASN A 152 22.31 -6.47 4.86
N LYS A 153 21.31 -6.12 5.65
CA LYS A 153 21.09 -6.69 7.00
C LYS A 153 19.64 -7.06 7.28
N LEU A 154 18.72 -6.61 6.45
CA LEU A 154 17.32 -6.99 6.56
C LEU A 154 17.03 -8.28 5.77
N ASP A 155 17.78 -8.55 4.69
CA ASP A 155 17.61 -9.75 3.86
C ASP A 155 17.89 -11.06 4.62
N THR A 156 18.68 -10.98 5.69
CA THR A 156 18.95 -12.15 6.57
C THR A 156 17.83 -12.37 7.58
N LEU A 157 17.00 -11.37 7.81
CA LEU A 157 15.86 -11.46 8.70
C LEU A 157 14.66 -11.89 7.88
N LYS A 158 14.44 -13.21 7.81
CA LYS A 158 13.19 -13.77 7.24
C LYS A 158 12.03 -13.43 8.17
N LEU A 159 11.49 -12.22 7.99
CA LEU A 159 10.45 -11.65 8.84
C LEU A 159 9.20 -11.45 7.99
N GLN A 160 8.07 -11.98 8.43
CA GLN A 160 6.79 -11.53 7.90
C GLN A 160 6.57 -10.09 8.35
N VAL A 161 6.57 -9.16 7.39
CA VAL A 161 6.31 -7.75 7.63
C VAL A 161 4.81 -7.52 7.63
N ASN A 162 4.30 -6.79 8.62
CA ASN A 162 2.89 -6.39 8.67
C ASN A 162 2.70 -4.93 8.30
N GLU A 163 3.64 -4.07 8.72
CA GLU A 163 3.53 -2.62 8.59
C GLU A 163 4.91 -2.00 8.47
N LEU A 164 5.04 -0.99 7.64
CA LEU A 164 6.21 -0.14 7.48
C LEU A 164 5.84 1.30 7.79
N PHE A 165 6.74 2.04 8.41
CA PHE A 165 6.56 3.46 8.64
C PHE A 165 7.90 4.19 8.53
N TYR A 166 8.01 5.11 7.58
CA TYR A 166 9.19 5.96 7.40
C TYR A 166 9.06 7.27 8.18
N HIS A 167 9.87 7.42 9.19
CA HIS A 167 9.98 8.69 9.92
C HIS A 167 11.04 9.57 9.25
N LYS A 168 10.61 10.47 8.37
CA LYS A 168 11.44 11.34 7.53
C LYS A 168 12.46 12.15 8.35
N GLY A 169 12.04 12.72 9.50
CA GLY A 169 12.89 13.55 10.35
C GLY A 169 14.12 12.82 10.90
N SER A 170 13.98 11.58 11.32
CA SER A 170 15.12 10.76 11.80
C SER A 170 15.77 9.91 10.73
N ARG A 171 15.19 9.82 9.52
CA ARG A 171 15.58 8.92 8.44
C ARG A 171 15.62 7.45 8.87
N LYS A 172 14.57 7.03 9.57
CA LYS A 172 14.41 5.66 10.06
C LYS A 172 13.14 5.03 9.54
N VAL A 173 13.21 3.75 9.18
CA VAL A 173 12.05 2.93 8.85
C VAL A 173 11.76 2.03 10.04
N PHE A 174 10.53 2.13 10.54
CA PHE A 174 9.99 1.24 11.56
C PHE A 174 9.31 0.07 10.85
N ILE A 175 9.60 -1.14 11.30
CA ILE A 175 9.18 -2.38 10.66
C ILE A 175 8.43 -3.20 11.69
N GLY A 176 7.10 -3.21 11.60
CA GLY A 176 6.24 -4.06 12.37
C GLY A 176 6.21 -5.48 11.79
N THR A 177 6.47 -6.50 12.60
CA THR A 177 6.56 -7.88 12.14
C THR A 177 5.54 -8.78 12.82
N PHE A 178 5.18 -9.87 12.16
CA PHE A 178 4.35 -10.89 12.77
C PHE A 178 5.17 -11.69 13.80
N GLN A 179 4.78 -11.62 15.07
CA GLN A 179 5.36 -12.40 16.20
C GLN A 179 6.87 -12.19 16.48
N ARG A 180 7.55 -11.23 15.84
CA ARG A 180 8.98 -10.96 16.03
C ARG A 180 9.28 -9.56 16.57
N GLY A 181 8.23 -8.83 16.99
CA GLY A 181 8.34 -7.48 17.51
C GLY A 181 8.56 -6.42 16.42
N MET A 182 9.07 -5.27 16.80
CA MET A 182 9.31 -4.13 15.92
C MET A 182 10.82 -3.93 15.72
N TYR A 183 11.23 -3.76 14.47
CA TYR A 183 12.58 -3.39 14.11
C TYR A 183 12.64 -1.93 13.67
N VAL A 184 13.79 -1.33 13.79
CA VAL A 184 14.11 -0.02 13.23
C VAL A 184 15.31 -0.16 12.31
N TYR A 185 15.16 0.30 11.08
CA TYR A 185 16.26 0.43 10.13
C TYR A 185 16.69 1.89 10.02
N ASP A 186 17.93 2.16 10.33
CA ASP A 186 18.52 3.49 10.20
C ASP A 186 19.17 3.62 8.82
N LEU A 187 18.60 4.51 7.98
CA LEU A 187 19.06 4.75 6.61
C LEU A 187 20.45 5.39 6.54
N LYS A 188 20.87 6.11 7.59
CA LYS A 188 22.20 6.73 7.64
C LYS A 188 23.29 5.73 8.01
N LEU A 189 22.96 4.82 8.93
CA LEU A 189 23.89 3.83 9.45
C LEU A 189 23.83 2.50 8.69
N HIS A 190 22.83 2.34 7.82
CA HIS A 190 22.49 1.08 7.15
C HIS A 190 22.42 -0.10 8.13
N LYS A 191 21.74 0.13 9.26
CA LYS A 191 21.67 -0.83 10.37
C LYS A 191 20.24 -1.06 10.82
N ALA A 192 19.87 -2.34 10.94
CA ALA A 192 18.64 -2.78 11.59
C ALA A 192 18.91 -3.09 13.08
N SER A 193 17.95 -2.78 13.93
CA SER A 193 17.95 -3.15 15.35
C SER A 193 16.55 -3.47 15.83
N LEU A 194 16.40 -4.49 16.69
CA LEU A 194 15.16 -4.79 17.38
C LEU A 194 14.89 -3.68 18.42
N VAL A 195 13.68 -3.16 18.43
CA VAL A 195 13.25 -2.22 19.47
C VAL A 195 13.01 -3.02 20.74
N LYS A 196 13.82 -2.75 21.75
CA LYS A 196 13.60 -3.31 23.09
C LYS A 196 12.45 -2.56 23.74
N SER A 197 11.42 -3.26 24.16
CA SER A 197 10.38 -2.69 25.02
C SER A 197 11.06 -2.24 26.33
N GLY A 198 10.90 -0.99 26.71
CA GLY A 198 11.37 -0.49 28.02
C GLY A 198 10.49 -0.96 29.21
N LEU A 199 9.53 -1.85 28.96
CA LEU A 199 8.80 -2.55 29.98
C LEU A 199 9.71 -3.64 30.52
N ALA A 200 10.30 -3.41 31.69
CA ALA A 200 10.90 -4.47 32.49
C ALA A 200 9.86 -5.61 32.56
N ASP A 201 10.35 -6.84 32.36
CA ASP A 201 9.55 -8.02 32.57
C ASP A 201 8.84 -7.91 33.92
N ILE A 202 7.53 -7.70 33.91
CA ILE A 202 6.68 -7.88 35.06
C ILE A 202 6.42 -9.39 35.10
N SER A 203 7.39 -10.12 35.59
CA SER A 203 7.25 -11.53 35.97
C SER A 203 6.59 -11.62 37.33
#